data_57f85601f92eb619ec52751e088c24fd
#
_entry.id   57f85601f92eb619ec52751e088c24fd
#
_cell.length_a   1.000
_cell.length_b   1.000
_cell.length_c   1.000
_cell.angle_alpha   90.00
_cell.angle_beta   90.00
_cell.angle_gamma   90.00
#
_symmetry.space_group_name_H-M   'P 1'
#
loop_
_entity.id
_entity.type
_entity.pdbx_description
1 polymer ?
#
loop_
_entity_poly.entity_id
_entity_poly.type
_entity_poly.pdbx_seq_one_letter_code
_entity_poly.pdbx_strand_id
1 'polypeptide(L)'
;VLMENFGWAVPFVLMAGIAVVFAIALGFILPKEGEKRFGIDATVSHEMQENKAEKGSYFHRLSLVLKDKNALAALLTGSLLMGGNWFCQTMYGGWLEDNFDQGLSEIGFISAAFGLAVFVGSLLCLTLTDKLGKTKAMKLGAIVTICGGVIAAFTNQKSLIIGSIGLFLYFAFVEFATEACISLCTDVRAEIRGTVIGSSFGALAIGSTIGTGVSPVLYTKFGYTPCIIVGTVIIAIALLVIAKVLTPGFANKEKN
;
A
#
# COMPACT_ATOMS: atom_id res chain seq x y z
N VAL A 1 16.43 -14.92 14.32
CA VAL A 1 17.19 -16.15 13.99
C VAL A 1 18.47 -15.83 13.20
N LEU A 2 18.37 -15.27 11.95
CA LEU A 2 19.56 -14.97 11.13
C LEU A 2 20.44 -13.88 11.77
N MET A 3 19.83 -12.80 12.31
CA MET A 3 20.57 -11.73 12.97
C MET A 3 21.24 -12.18 14.26
N GLU A 4 20.62 -13.05 15.02
CA GLU A 4 21.16 -13.57 16.28
C GLU A 4 22.36 -14.49 16.07
N ASN A 5 22.32 -15.34 15.05
CA ASN A 5 23.37 -16.34 14.81
C ASN A 5 24.51 -15.85 13.92
N PHE A 6 24.25 -14.93 13.00
CA PHE A 6 25.19 -14.53 11.94
C PHE A 6 25.44 -13.02 11.85
N GLY A 7 24.83 -12.23 12.73
CA GLY A 7 24.97 -10.77 12.76
C GLY A 7 24.01 -10.05 11.80
N TRP A 8 23.89 -8.74 12.00
CA TRP A 8 22.92 -7.88 11.31
C TRP A 8 23.12 -7.74 9.80
N ALA A 9 24.33 -7.97 9.29
CA ALA A 9 24.62 -7.83 7.85
C ALA A 9 24.08 -9.00 7.00
N VAL A 10 23.97 -10.21 7.57
CA VAL A 10 23.61 -11.43 6.81
C VAL A 10 22.22 -11.38 6.16
N PRO A 11 21.16 -10.89 6.81
CA PRO A 11 19.86 -10.74 6.15
C PRO A 11 19.92 -9.84 4.91
N PHE A 12 20.69 -8.74 4.95
CA PHE A 12 20.82 -7.81 3.81
C PHE A 12 21.61 -8.46 2.66
N VAL A 13 22.68 -9.17 2.95
CA VAL A 13 23.47 -9.90 1.94
C VAL A 13 22.62 -11.00 1.28
N LEU A 14 21.83 -11.71 2.07
CA LEU A 14 20.93 -12.75 1.56
C LEU A 14 19.86 -12.15 0.64
N MET A 15 19.22 -11.07 1.05
CA MET A 15 18.22 -10.37 0.22
C MET A 15 18.84 -9.82 -1.07
N ALA A 16 20.05 -9.24 -0.99
CA ALA A 16 20.77 -8.79 -2.17
C ALA A 16 21.12 -9.95 -3.12
N GLY A 17 21.53 -11.08 -2.59
CA GLY A 17 21.79 -12.31 -3.38
C GLY A 17 20.54 -12.81 -4.10
N ILE A 18 19.39 -12.86 -3.40
CA ILE A 18 18.09 -13.20 -3.98
C ILE A 18 17.72 -12.21 -5.10
N ALA A 19 17.87 -10.92 -4.86
CA ALA A 19 17.55 -9.89 -5.85
C ALA A 19 18.41 -10.04 -7.13
N VAL A 20 19.69 -10.33 -6.98
CA VAL A 20 20.61 -10.58 -8.11
C VAL A 20 20.16 -11.81 -8.90
N VAL A 21 19.82 -12.93 -8.22
CA VAL A 21 19.32 -14.14 -8.88
C VAL A 21 18.03 -13.85 -9.67
N PHE A 22 17.08 -13.11 -9.07
CA PHE A 22 15.87 -12.70 -9.77
C PHE A 22 16.16 -11.78 -10.96
N ALA A 23 17.06 -10.82 -10.83
CA ALA A 23 17.45 -9.95 -11.93
C ALA A 23 18.06 -10.71 -13.11
N ILE A 24 18.92 -11.70 -12.82
CA ILE A 24 19.51 -12.58 -13.83
C ILE A 24 18.41 -13.44 -14.47
N ALA A 25 17.54 -14.07 -13.69
CA ALA A 25 16.44 -14.88 -14.19
C ALA A 25 15.49 -14.07 -15.11
N LEU A 26 15.13 -12.85 -14.71
CA LEU A 26 14.31 -11.93 -15.52
C LEU A 26 15.03 -11.53 -16.81
N GLY A 27 16.36 -11.32 -16.77
CA GLY A 27 17.15 -11.02 -17.97
C GLY A 27 17.16 -12.14 -19.01
N PHE A 28 16.97 -13.39 -18.57
CA PHE A 28 16.83 -14.55 -19.47
C PHE A 28 15.39 -14.81 -19.92
N ILE A 29 14.40 -14.48 -19.09
CA ILE A 29 12.98 -14.76 -19.34
C ILE A 29 12.33 -13.64 -20.16
N LEU A 30 12.72 -12.38 -19.90
CA LEU A 30 12.14 -11.24 -20.60
C LEU A 30 12.63 -11.22 -22.06
N PRO A 31 11.71 -11.14 -23.05
CA PRO A 31 12.07 -11.01 -24.46
C PRO A 31 12.84 -9.70 -24.69
N LYS A 32 13.88 -9.76 -25.51
CA LYS A 32 14.55 -8.56 -25.98
C LYS A 32 13.57 -7.68 -26.76
N GLU A 33 13.75 -6.36 -26.69
CA GLU A 33 12.93 -5.42 -27.48
C GLU A 33 12.87 -5.86 -28.94
N GLY A 34 11.63 -6.11 -29.46
CA GLY A 34 11.38 -6.59 -30.81
C GLY A 34 11.04 -8.08 -30.98
N GLU A 35 11.15 -8.92 -29.95
CA GLU A 35 10.72 -10.34 -30.02
C GLU A 35 9.24 -10.51 -29.67
N LYS A 36 8.47 -11.07 -30.63
CA LYS A 36 7.02 -11.37 -30.50
C LYS A 36 6.76 -12.60 -29.61
N ARG A 37 7.15 -12.62 -28.34
CA ARG A 37 6.92 -13.78 -27.47
C ARG A 37 5.59 -13.80 -26.73
N PHE A 38 4.91 -12.65 -26.57
CA PHE A 38 3.65 -12.54 -25.82
C PHE A 38 2.45 -12.03 -26.64
N GLY A 39 2.47 -12.12 -27.98
CA GLY A 39 1.33 -11.72 -28.82
C GLY A 39 0.99 -10.22 -28.77
N ILE A 40 1.81 -9.41 -28.12
CA ILE A 40 1.68 -7.95 -28.13
C ILE A 40 2.41 -7.46 -29.36
N ASP A 41 1.66 -7.04 -30.38
CA ASP A 41 2.21 -6.45 -31.59
C ASP A 41 3.08 -5.23 -31.24
N ALA A 42 4.29 -5.19 -31.77
CA ALA A 42 5.19 -4.04 -31.66
C ALA A 42 4.55 -2.74 -32.19
N THR A 43 3.58 -2.85 -33.10
CA THR A 43 2.73 -1.76 -33.58
C THR A 43 1.92 -1.10 -32.44
N VAL A 44 1.38 -1.89 -31.51
CA VAL A 44 0.64 -1.35 -30.34
C VAL A 44 1.56 -0.56 -29.41
N SER A 45 2.80 -1.00 -29.25
CA SER A 45 3.80 -0.27 -28.45
C SER A 45 4.26 1.02 -29.15
N HIS A 46 4.36 1.03 -30.48
CA HIS A 46 4.67 2.23 -31.26
C HIS A 46 3.51 3.23 -31.29
N GLU A 47 2.27 2.78 -31.47
CA GLU A 47 1.09 3.65 -31.37
C GLU A 47 0.90 4.20 -29.95
N MET A 48 1.20 3.41 -28.90
CA MET A 48 1.23 3.93 -27.52
C MET A 48 2.39 4.91 -27.30
N GLN A 49 3.51 4.78 -28.00
CA GLN A 49 4.63 5.73 -27.91
C GLN A 49 4.40 7.00 -28.72
N GLU A 50 3.76 6.93 -29.90
CA GLU A 50 3.41 8.11 -30.69
C GLU A 50 2.29 8.93 -30.03
N ASN A 51 1.29 8.30 -29.42
CA ASN A 51 0.32 8.98 -28.57
C ASN A 51 0.95 9.51 -27.25
N LYS A 52 2.13 9.02 -26.84
CA LYS A 52 2.89 9.53 -25.69
C LYS A 52 3.70 10.80 -25.98
N ALA A 53 3.87 11.18 -27.21
CA ALA A 53 4.43 12.47 -27.60
C ALA A 53 3.44 13.63 -27.39
N GLU A 54 2.48 13.49 -26.44
CA GLU A 54 1.58 14.59 -26.11
C GLU A 54 2.34 15.77 -25.51
N LYS A 55 2.24 16.84 -26.24
CA LYS A 55 2.75 18.19 -26.08
C LYS A 55 2.43 18.75 -24.70
N GLY A 56 3.36 18.67 -23.75
CA GLY A 56 3.25 19.35 -22.46
C GLY A 56 4.39 18.98 -21.50
N SER A 57 5.00 20.01 -20.89
CA SER A 57 5.96 19.80 -19.82
C SER A 57 5.37 18.91 -18.72
N TYR A 58 6.18 18.09 -18.05
CA TYR A 58 5.78 17.28 -16.89
C TYR A 58 4.97 18.09 -15.87
N PHE A 59 5.39 19.32 -15.59
CA PHE A 59 4.69 20.24 -14.67
C PHE A 59 3.28 20.63 -15.15
N HIS A 60 3.07 20.75 -16.46
CA HIS A 60 1.74 21.00 -17.00
C HIS A 60 0.82 19.79 -16.75
N ARG A 61 1.29 18.57 -17.04
CA ARG A 61 0.52 17.34 -16.77
C ARG A 61 0.23 17.14 -15.29
N LEU A 62 1.20 17.41 -14.42
CA LEU A 62 1.00 17.38 -12.98
C LEU A 62 -0.07 18.39 -12.53
N SER A 63 -0.08 19.60 -13.10
CA SER A 63 -1.12 20.60 -12.80
C SER A 63 -2.52 20.13 -13.21
N LEU A 64 -2.64 19.36 -14.29
CA LEU A 64 -3.92 18.77 -14.72
C LEU A 64 -4.41 17.71 -13.71
N VAL A 65 -3.50 16.90 -13.17
CA VAL A 65 -3.83 15.91 -12.12
C VAL A 65 -4.31 16.63 -10.85
N LEU A 66 -3.61 17.67 -10.42
CA LEU A 66 -3.96 18.42 -9.20
C LEU A 66 -5.25 19.25 -9.32
N LYS A 67 -5.64 19.63 -10.54
CA LYS A 67 -6.90 20.34 -10.80
C LYS A 67 -8.11 19.41 -10.91
N ASP A 68 -7.89 18.12 -11.17
CA ASP A 68 -8.96 17.13 -11.24
C ASP A 68 -9.34 16.68 -9.83
N LYS A 69 -10.57 16.99 -9.41
CA LYS A 69 -11.08 16.67 -8.07
C LYS A 69 -11.03 15.17 -7.74
N ASN A 70 -11.26 14.32 -8.73
CA ASN A 70 -11.27 12.88 -8.52
C ASN A 70 -9.85 12.31 -8.45
N ALA A 71 -8.94 12.80 -9.30
CA ALA A 71 -7.53 12.46 -9.21
C ALA A 71 -6.97 12.90 -7.85
N LEU A 72 -7.20 14.15 -7.45
CA LEU A 72 -6.74 14.66 -6.16
C LEU A 72 -7.31 13.88 -4.97
N ALA A 73 -8.60 13.50 -5.03
CA ALA A 73 -9.23 12.69 -4.00
C ALA A 73 -8.63 11.28 -3.91
N ALA A 74 -8.32 10.65 -5.05
CA ALA A 74 -7.64 9.37 -5.09
C ALA A 74 -6.23 9.45 -4.51
N LEU A 75 -5.44 10.47 -4.89
CA LEU A 75 -4.10 10.72 -4.35
C LEU A 75 -4.13 10.95 -2.84
N LEU A 76 -5.06 11.79 -2.37
CA LEU A 76 -5.23 12.06 -0.94
C LEU A 76 -5.64 10.79 -0.17
N THR A 77 -6.54 9.99 -0.74
CA THR A 77 -6.95 8.72 -0.15
C THR A 77 -5.77 7.77 -0.02
N GLY A 78 -4.97 7.59 -1.06
CA GLY A 78 -3.76 6.76 -1.03
C GLY A 78 -2.76 7.25 0.03
N SER A 79 -2.52 8.56 0.11
CA SER A 79 -1.65 9.16 1.12
C SER A 79 -2.14 8.89 2.54
N LEU A 80 -3.46 9.01 2.79
CA LEU A 80 -4.06 8.74 4.10
C LEU A 80 -4.01 7.26 4.46
N LEU A 81 -4.31 6.35 3.53
CA LEU A 81 -4.22 4.89 3.75
C LEU A 81 -2.80 4.49 4.12
N MET A 82 -1.82 4.95 3.36
CA MET A 82 -0.42 4.63 3.61
C MET A 82 0.10 5.31 4.88
N GLY A 83 -0.27 6.56 5.14
CA GLY A 83 0.05 7.25 6.39
C GLY A 83 -0.47 6.50 7.61
N GLY A 84 -1.76 6.13 7.62
CA GLY A 84 -2.37 5.34 8.68
C GLY A 84 -1.69 3.99 8.89
N ASN A 85 -1.34 3.30 7.79
CA ASN A 85 -0.61 2.04 7.84
C ASN A 85 0.75 2.18 8.57
N TRP A 86 1.55 3.18 8.19
CA TRP A 86 2.88 3.36 8.76
C TRP A 86 2.88 3.84 10.21
N PHE A 87 1.80 4.46 10.70
CA PHE A 87 1.64 4.71 12.14
C PHE A 87 1.66 3.42 12.97
N CYS A 88 1.06 2.35 12.48
CA CYS A 88 1.05 1.04 13.16
C CYS A 88 2.30 0.24 12.84
N GLN A 89 2.72 0.22 11.57
CA GLN A 89 3.78 -0.65 11.09
C GLN A 89 5.17 -0.27 11.62
N THR A 90 5.42 1.01 11.90
CA THR A 90 6.76 1.46 12.34
C THR A 90 7.13 0.94 13.73
N MET A 91 6.18 0.84 14.66
CA MET A 91 6.46 0.60 16.07
C MET A 91 5.93 -0.74 16.60
N TYR A 92 5.37 -1.64 15.77
CA TYR A 92 4.87 -2.91 16.26
C TYR A 92 5.96 -3.81 16.84
N GLY A 93 7.21 -3.72 16.36
CA GLY A 93 8.35 -4.46 16.89
C GLY A 93 8.66 -4.05 18.32
N GLY A 94 8.76 -2.74 18.59
CA GLY A 94 8.92 -2.24 19.96
C GLY A 94 7.74 -2.60 20.88
N TRP A 95 6.50 -2.58 20.34
CA TRP A 95 5.34 -3.04 21.10
C TRP A 95 5.44 -4.52 21.51
N LEU A 96 5.94 -5.39 20.65
CA LEU A 96 6.13 -6.81 20.95
C LEU A 96 7.20 -7.00 22.04
N GLU A 97 8.29 -6.25 21.96
CA GLU A 97 9.36 -6.27 22.96
C GLU A 97 8.90 -5.70 24.29
N ASP A 98 8.40 -4.47 24.31
CA ASP A 98 8.10 -3.74 25.55
C ASP A 98 6.88 -4.28 26.32
N ASN A 99 5.85 -4.82 25.62
CA ASN A 99 4.62 -5.25 26.26
C ASN A 99 4.54 -6.77 26.51
N PHE A 100 5.30 -7.57 25.75
CA PHE A 100 5.20 -9.02 25.79
C PHE A 100 6.56 -9.72 25.93
N ASP A 101 7.63 -8.96 26.17
CA ASP A 101 8.99 -9.47 26.37
C ASP A 101 9.43 -10.46 25.26
N GLN A 102 9.00 -10.16 24.01
CA GLN A 102 9.32 -11.01 22.87
C GLN A 102 10.75 -10.76 22.41
N GLY A 103 11.50 -11.85 22.28
CA GLY A 103 12.85 -11.78 21.74
C GLY A 103 12.87 -11.53 20.22
N LEU A 104 14.06 -11.31 19.70
CA LEU A 104 14.26 -10.98 18.26
C LEU A 104 13.73 -12.09 17.33
N SER A 105 13.82 -13.36 17.74
CA SER A 105 13.31 -14.50 16.97
C SER A 105 11.78 -14.50 16.89
N GLU A 106 11.10 -14.29 18.03
CA GLU A 106 9.64 -14.25 18.13
C GLU A 106 9.09 -13.08 17.33
N ILE A 107 9.69 -11.90 17.45
CA ILE A 107 9.36 -10.72 16.65
C ILE A 107 9.51 -11.04 15.14
N GLY A 108 10.56 -11.78 14.77
CA GLY A 108 10.78 -12.22 13.39
C GLY A 108 9.65 -13.11 12.86
N PHE A 109 9.14 -14.08 13.64
CA PHE A 109 8.01 -14.92 13.26
C PHE A 109 6.70 -14.14 13.14
N ILE A 110 6.43 -13.25 14.09
CA ILE A 110 5.22 -12.41 14.06
C ILE A 110 5.29 -11.44 12.87
N SER A 111 6.47 -10.89 12.57
CA SER A 111 6.69 -10.05 11.38
C SER A 111 6.45 -10.81 10.09
N ALA A 112 6.85 -12.09 10.01
CA ALA A 112 6.56 -12.94 8.87
C ALA A 112 5.04 -13.17 8.70
N ALA A 113 4.30 -13.35 9.82
CA ALA A 113 2.84 -13.43 9.78
C ALA A 113 2.19 -12.12 9.28
N PHE A 114 2.72 -10.95 9.69
CA PHE A 114 2.25 -9.67 9.17
C PHE A 114 2.60 -9.48 7.68
N GLY A 115 3.78 -9.96 7.23
CA GLY A 115 4.11 -10.04 5.81
C GLY A 115 3.13 -10.91 5.02
N LEU A 116 2.69 -12.04 5.61
CA LEU A 116 1.63 -12.87 5.03
C LEU A 116 0.29 -12.14 4.98
N ALA A 117 -0.04 -11.29 5.96
CA ALA A 117 -1.24 -10.46 5.92
C ALA A 117 -1.24 -9.52 4.71
N VAL A 118 -0.11 -8.83 4.46
CA VAL A 118 0.07 -7.96 3.30
C VAL A 118 -0.10 -8.76 2.00
N PHE A 119 0.51 -9.93 1.89
CA PHE A 119 0.36 -10.81 0.73
C PHE A 119 -1.10 -11.25 0.51
N VAL A 120 -1.81 -11.62 1.56
CA VAL A 120 -3.25 -11.94 1.50
C VAL A 120 -4.07 -10.74 1.02
N GLY A 121 -3.75 -9.53 1.50
CA GLY A 121 -4.37 -8.28 1.04
C GLY A 121 -4.22 -8.06 -0.47
N SER A 122 -3.01 -8.24 -0.99
CA SER A 122 -2.71 -8.15 -2.43
C SER A 122 -3.46 -9.21 -3.24
N LEU A 123 -3.53 -10.47 -2.77
CA LEU A 123 -4.33 -11.53 -3.42
C LEU A 123 -5.82 -11.22 -3.43
N LEU A 124 -6.35 -10.67 -2.34
CA LEU A 124 -7.75 -10.22 -2.29
C LEU A 124 -8.00 -9.10 -3.30
N CYS A 125 -7.04 -8.20 -3.50
CA CYS A 125 -7.16 -7.15 -4.52
C CYS A 125 -7.31 -7.74 -5.92
N LEU A 126 -6.47 -8.70 -6.31
CA LEU A 126 -6.53 -9.36 -7.60
C LEU A 126 -7.87 -10.09 -7.87
N THR A 127 -8.51 -10.62 -6.83
CA THR A 127 -9.69 -11.47 -6.97
C THR A 127 -11.01 -10.76 -6.75
N LEU A 128 -11.03 -9.75 -5.87
CA LEU A 128 -12.26 -9.09 -5.42
C LEU A 128 -12.49 -7.72 -6.05
N THR A 129 -11.44 -7.01 -6.45
CA THR A 129 -11.57 -5.64 -6.95
C THR A 129 -12.39 -5.57 -8.23
N ASP A 130 -12.20 -6.51 -9.16
CA ASP A 130 -12.97 -6.56 -10.41
C ASP A 130 -14.44 -6.92 -10.19
N LYS A 131 -14.73 -7.77 -9.20
CA LYS A 131 -16.09 -8.19 -8.87
C LYS A 131 -16.88 -7.12 -8.11
N LEU A 132 -16.23 -6.43 -7.17
CA LEU A 132 -16.87 -5.42 -6.33
C LEU A 132 -16.90 -4.04 -6.99
N GLY A 133 -15.94 -3.78 -7.87
CA GLY A 133 -15.61 -2.45 -8.38
C GLY A 133 -14.67 -1.70 -7.41
N LYS A 134 -13.72 -0.95 -7.97
CA LYS A 134 -12.58 -0.34 -7.27
C LYS A 134 -12.98 0.49 -6.04
N THR A 135 -13.98 1.37 -6.20
CA THR A 135 -14.44 2.24 -5.09
C THR A 135 -15.08 1.46 -3.95
N LYS A 136 -15.84 0.38 -4.24
CA LYS A 136 -16.44 -0.47 -3.21
C LYS A 136 -15.38 -1.32 -2.51
N ALA A 137 -14.38 -1.82 -3.24
CA ALA A 137 -13.24 -2.54 -2.70
C ALA A 137 -12.46 -1.67 -1.71
N MET A 138 -12.16 -0.42 -2.07
CA MET A 138 -11.50 0.54 -1.16
C MET A 138 -12.33 0.79 0.11
N LYS A 139 -13.64 0.98 0.00
CA LYS A 139 -14.52 1.16 1.17
C LYS A 139 -14.52 -0.06 2.08
N LEU A 140 -14.67 -1.25 1.50
CA LEU A 140 -14.63 -2.51 2.25
C LEU A 140 -13.29 -2.67 2.97
N GLY A 141 -12.18 -2.47 2.26
CA GLY A 141 -10.84 -2.53 2.84
C GLY A 141 -10.68 -1.56 4.01
N ALA A 142 -11.04 -0.29 3.82
CA ALA A 142 -10.94 0.71 4.89
C ALA A 142 -11.82 0.37 6.11
N ILE A 143 -13.04 -0.14 5.91
CA ILE A 143 -13.93 -0.55 7.01
C ILE A 143 -13.32 -1.69 7.81
N VAL A 144 -12.85 -2.75 7.14
CA VAL A 144 -12.24 -3.90 7.85
C VAL A 144 -10.94 -3.50 8.52
N THR A 145 -10.13 -2.62 7.91
CA THR A 145 -8.94 -2.04 8.54
C THR A 145 -9.30 -1.30 9.84
N ILE A 146 -10.35 -0.48 9.83
CA ILE A 146 -10.82 0.22 11.04
C ILE A 146 -11.24 -0.79 12.12
N CYS A 147 -11.97 -1.85 11.77
CA CYS A 147 -12.35 -2.90 12.70
C CYS A 147 -11.10 -3.59 13.29
N GLY A 148 -10.12 -3.95 12.47
CA GLY A 148 -8.84 -4.50 12.91
C GLY A 148 -8.09 -3.57 13.85
N GLY A 149 -8.03 -2.27 13.53
CA GLY A 149 -7.42 -1.23 14.35
C GLY A 149 -8.12 -1.05 15.71
N VAL A 150 -9.46 -1.09 15.73
CA VAL A 150 -10.24 -1.05 16.97
C VAL A 150 -9.94 -2.28 17.85
N ILE A 151 -9.98 -3.49 17.28
CA ILE A 151 -9.62 -4.71 18.00
C ILE A 151 -8.22 -4.58 18.57
N ALA A 152 -7.23 -4.21 17.77
CA ALA A 152 -5.85 -4.05 18.23
C ALA A 152 -5.73 -2.98 19.32
N ALA A 153 -6.37 -1.82 19.19
CA ALA A 153 -6.30 -0.74 20.18
C ALA A 153 -6.80 -1.16 21.58
N PHE A 154 -7.86 -1.97 21.64
CA PHE A 154 -8.42 -2.42 22.93
C PHE A 154 -7.72 -3.65 23.52
N THR A 155 -6.96 -4.40 22.73
CA THR A 155 -6.40 -5.69 23.15
C THR A 155 -4.88 -5.74 23.18
N ASN A 156 -4.19 -4.75 22.59
CA ASN A 156 -2.72 -4.75 22.45
C ASN A 156 -1.96 -4.84 23.79
N GLN A 157 -2.53 -4.38 24.89
CA GLN A 157 -1.93 -4.46 26.22
C GLN A 157 -2.39 -5.69 27.03
N LYS A 158 -3.40 -6.41 26.55
CA LYS A 158 -4.06 -7.50 27.31
C LYS A 158 -3.74 -8.88 26.74
N SER A 159 -3.57 -8.99 25.44
CA SER A 159 -3.39 -10.27 24.77
C SER A 159 -2.58 -10.10 23.49
N LEU A 160 -1.42 -10.74 23.46
CA LEU A 160 -0.56 -10.82 22.28
C LEU A 160 -1.33 -11.38 21.07
N ILE A 161 -2.06 -12.48 21.27
CA ILE A 161 -2.76 -13.19 20.19
C ILE A 161 -3.86 -12.32 19.59
N ILE A 162 -4.76 -11.77 20.42
CA ILE A 162 -5.90 -10.98 19.93
C ILE A 162 -5.41 -9.66 19.33
N GLY A 163 -4.41 -9.01 19.95
CA GLY A 163 -3.78 -7.81 19.42
C GLY A 163 -3.14 -8.07 18.04
N SER A 164 -2.41 -9.18 17.91
CA SER A 164 -1.80 -9.58 16.63
C SER A 164 -2.83 -9.94 15.57
N ILE A 165 -3.96 -10.57 15.91
CA ILE A 165 -5.07 -10.82 14.97
C ILE A 165 -5.67 -9.49 14.49
N GLY A 166 -5.87 -8.53 15.40
CA GLY A 166 -6.33 -7.18 15.02
C GLY A 166 -5.38 -6.50 14.04
N LEU A 167 -4.07 -6.56 14.30
CA LEU A 167 -3.05 -6.01 13.40
C LEU A 167 -2.94 -6.78 12.09
N PHE A 168 -3.12 -8.10 12.09
CA PHE A 168 -3.16 -8.91 10.87
C PHE A 168 -4.29 -8.46 9.94
N LEU A 169 -5.50 -8.31 10.49
CA LEU A 169 -6.64 -7.77 9.73
C LEU A 169 -6.37 -6.33 9.26
N TYR A 170 -5.78 -5.51 10.11
CA TYR A 170 -5.42 -4.14 9.77
C TYR A 170 -4.48 -4.11 8.56
N PHE A 171 -3.36 -4.84 8.61
CA PHE A 171 -2.35 -4.84 7.53
C PHE A 171 -2.87 -5.48 6.24
N ALA A 172 -3.62 -6.58 6.33
CA ALA A 172 -4.19 -7.22 5.14
C ALA A 172 -5.17 -6.28 4.40
N PHE A 173 -6.06 -5.63 5.12
CA PHE A 173 -7.12 -4.86 4.49
C PHE A 173 -6.74 -3.41 4.16
N VAL A 174 -5.76 -2.82 4.84
CA VAL A 174 -5.19 -1.55 4.38
C VAL A 174 -4.42 -1.73 3.08
N GLU A 175 -3.70 -2.84 2.92
CA GLU A 175 -3.02 -3.17 1.66
C GLU A 175 -4.02 -3.39 0.53
N PHE A 176 -5.05 -4.21 0.78
CA PHE A 176 -6.17 -4.38 -0.16
C PHE A 176 -6.79 -3.05 -0.61
N ALA A 177 -7.04 -2.12 0.33
CA ALA A 177 -7.59 -0.80 0.01
C ALA A 177 -6.62 0.07 -0.77
N THR A 178 -5.32 0.02 -0.45
CA THR A 178 -4.27 0.81 -1.11
C THR A 178 -4.07 0.35 -2.55
N GLU A 179 -4.00 -0.96 -2.79
CA GLU A 179 -3.88 -1.50 -4.14
C GLU A 179 -5.11 -1.23 -5.00
N ALA A 180 -6.32 -1.31 -4.44
CA ALA A 180 -7.54 -0.91 -5.11
C ALA A 180 -7.54 0.59 -5.44
N CYS A 181 -6.93 1.44 -4.59
CA CYS A 181 -6.74 2.87 -4.84
C CYS A 181 -5.77 3.12 -6.00
N ILE A 182 -4.64 2.42 -6.04
CA ILE A 182 -3.67 2.50 -7.16
C ILE A 182 -4.35 2.06 -8.47
N SER A 183 -5.11 0.96 -8.42
CA SER A 183 -5.90 0.50 -9.56
C SER A 183 -6.93 1.53 -10.03
N LEU A 184 -7.59 2.26 -9.12
CA LEU A 184 -8.48 3.36 -9.46
C LEU A 184 -7.73 4.50 -10.16
N CYS A 185 -6.54 4.86 -9.67
CA CYS A 185 -5.71 5.92 -10.26
C CYS A 185 -5.36 5.64 -11.73
N THR A 186 -5.30 4.36 -12.16
CA THR A 186 -5.03 4.01 -13.56
C THR A 186 -6.16 4.40 -14.52
N ASP A 187 -7.39 4.59 -14.03
CA ASP A 187 -8.57 4.86 -14.85
C ASP A 187 -9.00 6.32 -14.83
N VAL A 188 -8.53 7.11 -13.85
CA VAL A 188 -8.99 8.49 -13.63
C VAL A 188 -8.71 9.39 -14.83
N ARG A 189 -7.54 9.23 -15.48
CA ARG A 189 -7.14 10.00 -16.66
C ARG A 189 -6.28 9.14 -17.58
N ALA A 190 -6.92 8.46 -18.53
CA ALA A 190 -6.25 7.57 -19.46
C ALA A 190 -5.17 8.30 -20.30
N GLU A 191 -5.43 9.58 -20.66
CA GLU A 191 -4.54 10.38 -21.51
C GLU A 191 -3.18 10.67 -20.85
N ILE A 192 -3.14 10.81 -19.53
CA ILE A 192 -1.93 11.11 -18.75
C ILE A 192 -1.66 10.06 -17.66
N ARG A 193 -2.05 8.81 -17.92
CA ARG A 193 -2.00 7.67 -16.98
C ARG A 193 -0.66 7.54 -16.26
N GLY A 194 0.46 7.66 -16.97
CA GLY A 194 1.79 7.58 -16.38
C GLY A 194 2.05 8.69 -15.35
N THR A 195 1.55 9.91 -15.58
CA THR A 195 1.67 11.02 -14.63
C THR A 195 0.79 10.79 -13.39
N VAL A 196 -0.43 10.27 -13.56
CA VAL A 196 -1.33 9.97 -12.42
C VAL A 196 -0.74 8.87 -11.54
N ILE A 197 -0.23 7.79 -12.14
CA ILE A 197 0.41 6.68 -11.40
C ILE A 197 1.66 7.19 -10.67
N GLY A 198 2.55 7.93 -11.33
CA GLY A 198 3.72 8.53 -10.70
C GLY A 198 3.35 9.45 -9.54
N SER A 199 2.31 10.27 -9.70
CA SER A 199 1.78 11.13 -8.63
C SER A 199 1.18 10.31 -7.47
N SER A 200 0.55 9.16 -7.75
CA SER A 200 0.00 8.29 -6.70
C SER A 200 1.10 7.71 -5.82
N PHE A 201 2.19 7.21 -6.40
CA PHE A 201 3.36 6.76 -5.61
C PHE A 201 3.99 7.91 -4.80
N GLY A 202 4.05 9.12 -5.37
CA GLY A 202 4.49 10.31 -4.63
C GLY A 202 3.58 10.61 -3.43
N ALA A 203 2.26 10.53 -3.60
CA ALA A 203 1.30 10.73 -2.53
C ALA A 203 1.39 9.63 -1.43
N LEU A 204 1.56 8.36 -1.82
CA LEU A 204 1.82 7.25 -0.89
C LEU A 204 3.10 7.51 -0.07
N ALA A 205 4.18 7.94 -0.73
CA ALA A 205 5.44 8.26 -0.07
C ALA A 205 5.31 9.41 0.94
N ILE A 206 4.54 10.46 0.63
CA ILE A 206 4.26 11.54 1.58
C ILE A 206 3.54 11.01 2.82
N GLY A 207 2.49 10.21 2.63
CA GLY A 207 1.75 9.59 3.74
C GLY A 207 2.64 8.72 4.61
N SER A 208 3.42 7.82 4.01
CA SER A 208 4.34 6.93 4.72
C SER A 208 5.42 7.71 5.49
N THR A 209 5.98 8.76 4.91
CA THR A 209 6.99 9.61 5.55
C THR A 209 6.43 10.27 6.81
N ILE A 210 5.21 10.80 6.75
CA ILE A 210 4.55 11.41 7.92
C ILE A 210 4.28 10.34 8.98
N GLY A 211 3.74 9.18 8.61
CA GLY A 211 3.45 8.07 9.52
C GLY A 211 4.72 7.58 10.22
N THR A 212 5.75 7.28 9.44
CA THR A 212 7.04 6.80 9.97
C THR A 212 7.76 7.85 10.84
N GLY A 213 7.69 9.13 10.47
CA GLY A 213 8.37 10.18 11.21
C GLY A 213 7.70 10.54 12.55
N VAL A 214 6.37 10.48 12.61
CA VAL A 214 5.60 10.88 13.81
C VAL A 214 5.40 9.70 14.77
N SER A 215 5.23 8.47 14.25
CA SER A 215 4.92 7.29 15.06
C SER A 215 5.93 7.02 16.19
N PRO A 216 7.28 7.10 15.99
CA PRO A 216 8.24 6.89 17.08
C PRO A 216 8.12 7.92 18.21
N VAL A 217 7.85 9.18 17.88
CA VAL A 217 7.66 10.25 18.87
C VAL A 217 6.40 9.99 19.71
N LEU A 218 5.35 9.50 19.09
CA LEU A 218 4.10 9.15 19.76
C LEU A 218 4.30 7.92 20.65
N TYR A 219 4.99 6.91 20.12
CA TYR A 219 5.29 5.66 20.83
C TYR A 219 6.12 5.90 22.09
N THR A 220 7.21 6.65 22.01
CA THR A 220 8.10 6.90 23.15
C THR A 220 7.44 7.66 24.29
N LYS A 221 6.41 8.48 23.99
CA LYS A 221 5.69 9.26 25.02
C LYS A 221 4.49 8.54 25.60
N PHE A 222 3.79 7.77 24.81
CA PHE A 222 2.44 7.28 25.15
C PHE A 222 2.25 5.79 24.85
N GLY A 223 3.26 5.09 24.34
CA GLY A 223 3.18 3.67 23.99
C GLY A 223 2.49 3.42 22.65
N TYR A 224 2.18 2.14 22.37
CA TYR A 224 1.70 1.71 21.04
C TYR A 224 0.23 2.00 20.78
N THR A 225 -0.61 1.99 21.82
CA THR A 225 -2.07 2.21 21.66
C THR A 225 -2.41 3.51 20.91
N PRO A 226 -1.81 4.67 21.22
CA PRO A 226 -2.05 5.90 20.47
C PRO A 226 -1.60 5.81 19.01
N CYS A 227 -0.55 5.07 18.68
CA CYS A 227 -0.12 4.86 17.29
C CYS A 227 -1.22 4.15 16.50
N ILE A 228 -1.83 3.10 17.08
CA ILE A 228 -2.95 2.37 16.47
C ILE A 228 -4.17 3.29 16.31
N ILE A 229 -4.52 4.05 17.34
CA ILE A 229 -5.68 4.96 17.31
C ILE A 229 -5.51 6.02 16.23
N VAL A 230 -4.36 6.71 16.20
CA VAL A 230 -4.09 7.75 15.18
C VAL A 230 -4.10 7.14 13.78
N GLY A 231 -3.44 5.99 13.57
CA GLY A 231 -3.49 5.29 12.28
C GLY A 231 -4.91 4.94 11.86
N THR A 232 -5.71 4.40 12.78
CA THR A 232 -7.12 4.05 12.52
C THR A 232 -7.99 5.28 12.22
N VAL A 233 -7.79 6.39 12.92
CA VAL A 233 -8.49 7.66 12.66
C VAL A 233 -8.13 8.22 11.29
N ILE A 234 -6.87 8.16 10.90
CA ILE A 234 -6.44 8.60 9.56
C ILE A 234 -7.13 7.76 8.47
N ILE A 235 -7.26 6.44 8.67
CA ILE A 235 -7.98 5.57 7.73
C ILE A 235 -9.49 5.86 7.73
N ALA A 236 -10.08 6.21 8.87
CA ALA A 236 -11.46 6.66 8.93
C ALA A 236 -11.69 7.96 8.13
N ILE A 237 -10.73 8.89 8.17
CA ILE A 237 -10.75 10.08 7.32
C ILE A 237 -10.63 9.69 5.84
N ALA A 238 -9.76 8.74 5.49
CA ALA A 238 -9.68 8.22 4.12
C ALA A 238 -11.02 7.64 3.66
N LEU A 239 -11.70 6.86 4.50
CA LEU A 239 -13.02 6.31 4.22
C LEU A 239 -14.07 7.42 3.95
N LEU A 240 -14.02 8.52 4.71
CA LEU A 240 -14.90 9.67 4.49
C LEU A 240 -14.62 10.35 3.14
N VAL A 241 -13.35 10.49 2.74
CA VAL A 241 -12.97 11.01 1.42
C VAL A 241 -13.49 10.11 0.31
N ILE A 242 -13.31 8.79 0.43
CA ILE A 242 -13.82 7.81 -0.53
C ILE A 242 -15.35 7.91 -0.63
N ALA A 243 -16.04 8.05 0.49
CA ALA A 243 -17.50 8.05 0.53
C ALA A 243 -18.12 9.32 -0.06
N LYS A 244 -17.49 10.49 0.14
CA LYS A 244 -18.05 11.79 -0.24
C LYS A 244 -17.57 12.29 -1.62
N VAL A 245 -16.35 12.01 -2.00
CA VAL A 245 -15.72 12.61 -3.19
C VAL A 245 -15.61 11.62 -4.33
N LEU A 246 -15.23 10.37 -4.08
CA LEU A 246 -15.17 9.34 -5.11
C LEU A 246 -16.59 8.77 -5.34
N THR A 247 -17.45 9.56 -5.95
CA THR A 247 -18.86 9.20 -6.21
C THR A 247 -18.99 8.08 -7.27
N PRO A 248 -20.11 7.33 -7.27
CA PRO A 248 -20.37 6.16 -8.13
C PRO A 248 -20.36 6.40 -9.66
N GLY A 249 -20.21 7.65 -10.11
CA GLY A 249 -20.13 7.99 -11.52
C GLY A 249 -18.91 7.44 -12.26
N PHE A 250 -17.85 7.04 -11.55
CA PHE A 250 -16.71 6.35 -12.16
C PHE A 250 -17.03 4.89 -12.52
N ALA A 251 -17.86 4.19 -11.73
CA ALA A 251 -18.22 2.80 -11.97
C ALA A 251 -19.18 2.60 -13.16
N ASN A 252 -19.82 3.66 -13.65
CA ASN A 252 -20.76 3.56 -14.78
C ASN A 252 -20.12 3.82 -16.15
N LYS A 253 -18.89 4.34 -16.23
CA LYS A 253 -18.16 4.42 -17.50
C LYS A 253 -17.51 3.10 -17.92
N GLU A 254 -17.42 2.12 -17.04
CA GLU A 254 -16.90 0.77 -17.35
C GLU A 254 -17.95 -0.18 -17.97
N LYS A 255 -19.23 0.22 -18.07
CA LYS A 255 -20.30 -0.64 -18.60
C LYS A 255 -20.90 -0.19 -19.94
N ASN A 256 -20.40 0.88 -20.53
CA ASN A 256 -20.68 1.34 -21.88
C ASN A 256 -19.38 1.45 -22.67
#